data_3d79a158c962e912f8c09296231f34d4
#
_entry.id   3d79a158c962e912f8c09296231f34d4
#
_cell.length_a   1.000
_cell.length_b   1.000
_cell.length_c   1.000
_cell.angle_alpha   90.00
_cell.angle_beta   90.00
_cell.angle_gamma   90.00
#
_symmetry.space_group_name_H-M   'P 1'
#
loop_
_entity.id
_entity.type
_entity.pdbx_description
1 polymer ?
#
loop_
_entity_poly.entity_id
_entity_poly.type
_entity_poly.pdbx_seq_one_letter_code
_entity_poly.pdbx_strand_id
1 'polypeptide(L)'
;GSEMCIRDSSIVEMMDQIGRDLDPVTKNDMKCQMKAHGVHQLTKTALLEVKEHSFLVKGSEGEYELPFDYGFVCLGMRAKGQLYPQLLEAFADDDVEIINIGDSQRARRIIDGTMEGRNILYHLTQRGYLD
;
A
#
# COMPACT_ATOMS: atom_id res chain seq x y z
N GLY A 1 -33.01 6.01 24.02
CA GLY A 1 -31.89 5.10 23.86
C GLY A 1 -31.43 5.11 22.41
N SER A 2 -30.25 5.58 22.18
CA SER A 2 -29.72 5.77 20.81
C SER A 2 -29.35 4.41 20.23
N GLU A 3 -30.12 3.94 19.27
CA GLU A 3 -29.79 2.79 18.41
C GLU A 3 -28.66 3.06 17.41
N MET A 4 -27.89 4.11 17.60
CA MET A 4 -26.82 4.52 16.69
C MET A 4 -25.44 3.90 16.98
N CYS A 5 -25.31 3.02 17.95
CA CYS A 5 -24.05 2.36 18.32
C CYS A 5 -23.94 0.91 17.82
N ILE A 6 -24.71 0.51 16.81
CA ILE A 6 -24.73 -0.89 16.30
C ILE A 6 -23.66 -1.13 15.22
N ARG A 7 -22.90 -0.12 14.84
CA ARG A 7 -21.82 -0.29 13.88
C ARG A 7 -20.48 -0.27 14.60
N ASP A 8 -20.04 -1.44 15.00
CA ASP A 8 -18.67 -1.66 15.44
C ASP A 8 -17.77 -1.78 14.23
N SER A 9 -16.74 -0.96 14.17
CA SER A 9 -15.81 -0.96 13.06
C SER A 9 -14.39 -1.22 13.56
N SER A 10 -13.69 -2.14 12.92
CA SER A 10 -12.31 -2.48 13.26
C SER A 10 -11.40 -2.33 12.04
N ILE A 11 -10.22 -1.76 12.23
CA ILE A 11 -9.17 -1.70 11.22
C ILE A 11 -8.02 -2.58 11.69
N VAL A 12 -7.64 -3.55 10.86
CA VAL A 12 -6.50 -4.43 11.09
C VAL A 12 -5.31 -3.93 10.26
N GLU A 13 -4.19 -3.68 10.92
CA GLU A 13 -2.96 -3.19 10.28
C GLU A 13 -1.76 -3.98 10.81
N MET A 14 -0.99 -4.58 9.91
CA MET A 14 0.21 -5.35 10.24
C MET A 14 1.32 -4.47 10.81
N MET A 15 1.40 -3.22 10.38
CA MET A 15 2.38 -2.27 10.86
C MET A 15 2.02 -1.70 12.24
N ASP A 16 2.93 -0.96 12.83
CA ASP A 16 2.75 -0.30 14.12
C ASP A 16 1.84 0.94 14.06
N GLN A 17 1.54 1.43 12.87
CA GLN A 17 0.72 2.63 12.65
C GLN A 17 -0.18 2.50 11.43
N ILE A 18 -1.44 2.90 11.57
CA ILE A 18 -2.38 3.08 10.47
C ILE A 18 -2.02 4.37 9.72
N GLY A 19 -2.11 4.33 8.38
CA GLY A 19 -1.85 5.50 7.53
C GLY A 19 -0.40 5.99 7.58
N ARG A 20 0.57 5.09 7.57
CA ARG A 20 2.00 5.41 7.68
C ARG A 20 2.49 6.40 6.62
N ASP A 21 1.98 6.25 5.39
CA ASP A 21 2.40 7.06 4.24
C ASP A 21 1.56 8.34 4.04
N LEU A 22 0.65 8.64 4.97
CA LEU A 22 -0.11 9.88 4.97
C LEU A 22 0.75 11.03 5.52
N ASP A 23 0.50 12.23 5.00
CA ASP A 23 1.06 13.45 5.56
C ASP A 23 0.56 13.67 7.01
N PRO A 24 1.30 14.44 7.83
CA PRO A 24 0.97 14.60 9.25
C PRO A 24 -0.41 15.19 9.51
N VAL A 25 -0.89 16.10 8.66
CA VAL A 25 -2.19 16.77 8.84
C VAL A 25 -3.33 15.79 8.58
N THR A 26 -3.32 15.13 7.43
CA THR A 26 -4.30 14.10 7.06
C THR A 26 -4.30 12.94 8.07
N LYS A 27 -3.12 12.51 8.52
CA LYS A 27 -2.99 11.46 9.52
C LYS A 27 -3.60 11.82 10.86
N ASN A 28 -3.41 13.05 11.31
CA ASN A 28 -3.99 13.54 12.56
C ASN A 28 -5.51 13.63 12.46
N ASP A 29 -6.04 14.17 11.36
CA ASP A 29 -7.49 14.24 11.13
C ASP A 29 -8.10 12.84 11.10
N MET A 30 -7.53 11.91 10.34
CA MET A 30 -7.98 10.51 10.30
C MET A 30 -8.02 9.87 11.69
N LYS A 31 -7.00 10.08 12.53
CA LYS A 31 -6.97 9.56 13.91
C LYS A 31 -8.08 10.15 14.77
N CYS A 32 -8.33 11.46 14.64
CA CYS A 32 -9.43 12.13 15.35
C CYS A 32 -10.78 11.57 14.93
N GLN A 33 -11.02 11.37 13.64
CA GLN A 33 -12.26 10.80 13.11
C GLN A 33 -12.46 9.35 13.59
N MET A 34 -11.44 8.50 13.49
CA MET A 34 -11.52 7.12 13.99
C MET A 34 -11.86 7.07 15.48
N LYS A 35 -11.24 7.93 16.29
CA LYS A 35 -11.53 8.02 17.73
C LYS A 35 -12.95 8.52 18.00
N ALA A 36 -13.39 9.57 17.27
CA ALA A 36 -14.74 10.13 17.43
C ALA A 36 -15.84 9.12 17.09
N HIS A 37 -15.58 8.23 16.14
CA HIS A 37 -16.51 7.19 15.70
C HIS A 37 -16.29 5.83 16.37
N GLY A 38 -15.44 5.72 17.38
CA GLY A 38 -15.21 4.49 18.14
C GLY A 38 -14.59 3.34 17.33
N VAL A 39 -13.81 3.64 16.28
CA VAL A 39 -13.19 2.63 15.45
C VAL A 39 -12.05 1.94 16.21
N HIS A 40 -12.11 0.61 16.32
CA HIS A 40 -11.06 -0.21 16.92
C HIS A 40 -9.86 -0.32 16.01
N GLN A 41 -8.69 0.03 16.51
CA GLN A 41 -7.43 0.03 15.75
C GLN A 41 -6.55 -1.13 16.23
N LEU A 42 -6.49 -2.18 15.43
CA LEU A 42 -5.70 -3.38 15.68
C LEU A 42 -4.38 -3.29 14.89
N THR A 43 -3.42 -2.56 15.44
CA THR A 43 -2.07 -2.46 14.86
C THR A 43 -1.19 -3.65 15.25
N LYS A 44 -0.07 -3.87 14.55
CA LYS A 44 0.80 -5.06 14.72
C LYS A 44 0.02 -6.36 14.63
N THR A 45 -1.06 -6.36 13.85
CA THR A 45 -1.96 -7.49 13.68
C THR A 45 -2.00 -7.87 12.21
N ALA A 46 -1.56 -9.07 11.90
CA ALA A 46 -1.52 -9.57 10.52
C ALA A 46 -2.82 -10.32 10.20
N LEU A 47 -3.37 -10.08 9.00
CA LEU A 47 -4.43 -10.90 8.43
C LEU A 47 -3.80 -12.18 7.90
N LEU A 48 -4.25 -13.34 8.40
CA LEU A 48 -3.79 -14.67 7.97
C LEU A 48 -4.73 -15.29 6.95
N GLU A 49 -6.03 -15.23 7.21
CA GLU A 49 -7.04 -15.88 6.37
C GLU A 49 -8.34 -15.07 6.36
N VAL A 50 -9.01 -15.09 5.22
CA VAL A 50 -10.37 -14.53 5.05
C VAL A 50 -11.34 -15.72 5.03
N LYS A 51 -12.21 -15.81 6.02
CA LYS A 51 -13.29 -16.79 6.11
C LYS A 51 -14.62 -16.16 5.69
N GLU A 52 -15.67 -16.93 5.62
CA GLU A 52 -16.97 -16.48 5.15
C GLU A 52 -17.56 -15.32 5.99
N HIS A 53 -17.40 -15.40 7.32
CA HIS A 53 -17.92 -14.40 8.26
C HIS A 53 -16.91 -13.93 9.31
N SER A 54 -15.62 -14.20 9.09
CA SER A 54 -14.57 -13.77 10.01
C SER A 54 -13.22 -13.61 9.30
N PHE A 55 -12.35 -12.79 9.88
CA PHE A 55 -10.94 -12.76 9.57
C PHE A 55 -10.15 -13.53 10.64
N LEU A 56 -9.31 -14.48 10.23
CA LEU A 56 -8.29 -15.03 11.11
C LEU A 56 -7.11 -14.05 11.14
N VAL A 57 -6.81 -13.53 12.30
CA VAL A 57 -5.75 -12.54 12.49
C VAL A 57 -4.77 -12.98 13.55
N LYS A 58 -3.54 -12.46 13.45
CA LYS A 58 -2.46 -12.73 14.41
C LYS A 58 -1.96 -11.43 15.00
N GLY A 59 -2.25 -11.23 16.25
CA GLY A 59 -1.75 -10.11 17.06
C GLY A 59 -0.60 -10.52 17.98
N SER A 60 -0.27 -9.65 18.94
CA SER A 60 0.79 -9.88 19.93
C SER A 60 0.52 -11.05 20.87
N GLU A 61 -0.74 -11.35 21.14
CA GLU A 61 -1.17 -12.40 22.07
C GLU A 61 -1.46 -13.74 21.41
N GLY A 62 -1.32 -13.81 20.07
CA GLY A 62 -1.58 -15.02 19.30
C GLY A 62 -2.61 -14.82 18.18
N GLU A 63 -3.16 -15.94 17.72
CA GLU A 63 -4.14 -15.99 16.64
C GLU A 63 -5.54 -15.98 17.21
N TYR A 64 -6.43 -15.19 16.60
CA TYR A 64 -7.84 -15.13 16.97
C TYR A 64 -8.72 -14.78 15.77
N GLU A 65 -10.01 -15.09 15.87
CA GLU A 65 -10.99 -14.74 14.85
C GLU A 65 -11.67 -13.41 15.17
N LEU A 66 -11.75 -12.56 14.14
CA LEU A 66 -12.46 -11.30 14.17
C LEU A 66 -13.73 -11.43 13.31
N PRO A 67 -14.91 -11.61 13.91
CA PRO A 67 -16.14 -11.74 13.14
C PRO A 67 -16.53 -10.41 12.49
N PHE A 68 -17.23 -10.48 11.36
CA PHE A 68 -17.75 -9.31 10.64
C PHE A 68 -19.06 -9.63 9.90
N ASP A 69 -19.89 -8.61 9.70
CA ASP A 69 -21.00 -8.62 8.75
C ASP A 69 -20.51 -8.19 7.35
N TYR A 70 -19.60 -7.20 7.32
CA TYR A 70 -18.97 -6.70 6.09
C TYR A 70 -17.47 -6.58 6.31
N GLY A 71 -16.68 -7.21 5.44
CA GLY A 71 -15.22 -7.15 5.46
C GLY A 71 -14.66 -6.54 4.17
N PHE A 72 -13.71 -5.62 4.31
CA PHE A 72 -12.98 -5.01 3.19
C PHE A 72 -11.50 -5.35 3.29
N VAL A 73 -10.93 -5.89 2.22
CA VAL A 73 -9.51 -6.26 2.16
C VAL A 73 -8.75 -5.25 1.31
N CYS A 74 -7.88 -4.44 1.94
CA CYS A 74 -7.09 -3.39 1.33
C CYS A 74 -5.61 -3.57 1.65
N LEU A 75 -4.99 -4.65 1.15
CA LEU A 75 -3.62 -5.06 1.50
C LEU A 75 -2.51 -4.30 0.73
N GLY A 76 -2.87 -3.21 0.07
CA GLY A 76 -1.92 -2.44 -0.74
C GLY A 76 -1.66 -3.05 -2.11
N MET A 77 -0.68 -2.48 -2.80
CA MET A 77 -0.30 -2.87 -4.15
C MET A 77 1.19 -3.20 -4.21
N ARG A 78 1.53 -4.16 -5.07
CA ARG A 78 2.93 -4.51 -5.38
C ARG A 78 3.16 -4.41 -6.88
N ALA A 79 4.34 -3.93 -7.25
CA ALA A 79 4.77 -3.93 -8.63
C ALA A 79 4.85 -5.36 -9.18
N LYS A 80 4.34 -5.58 -10.40
CA LYS A 80 4.58 -6.82 -11.16
C LYS A 80 5.88 -6.65 -11.94
N GLY A 81 7.01 -6.86 -11.28
CA GLY A 81 8.35 -6.61 -11.84
C GLY A 81 8.86 -7.64 -12.85
N GLN A 82 8.04 -8.53 -13.38
CA GLN A 82 8.50 -9.65 -14.24
C GLN A 82 8.96 -9.20 -15.64
N LEU A 83 8.39 -8.16 -16.19
CA LEU A 83 8.70 -7.68 -17.54
C LEU A 83 10.09 -7.03 -17.63
N TYR A 84 10.48 -6.27 -16.62
CA TYR A 84 11.74 -5.52 -16.65
C TYR A 84 12.98 -6.42 -16.80
N PRO A 85 13.19 -7.46 -15.97
CA PRO A 85 14.32 -8.37 -16.18
C PRO A 85 14.27 -9.13 -17.51
N GLN A 86 13.07 -9.47 -18.01
CA GLN A 86 12.93 -10.10 -19.33
C GLN A 86 13.37 -9.16 -20.47
N LEU A 87 13.03 -7.88 -20.36
CA LEU A 87 13.49 -6.89 -21.34
C LEU A 87 15.01 -6.68 -21.27
N LEU A 88 15.59 -6.62 -20.07
CA LEU A 88 17.05 -6.53 -19.90
C LEU A 88 17.77 -7.72 -20.54
N GLU A 89 17.22 -8.92 -20.40
CA GLU A 89 17.78 -10.12 -21.00
C GLU A 89 17.61 -10.11 -22.53
N ALA A 90 16.41 -9.74 -23.01
CA ALA A 90 16.10 -9.76 -24.44
C ALA A 90 16.92 -8.72 -25.25
N PHE A 91 17.31 -7.60 -24.63
CA PHE A 91 18.06 -6.52 -25.26
C PHE A 91 19.49 -6.38 -24.71
N ALA A 92 20.05 -7.46 -24.13
CA ALA A 92 21.37 -7.45 -23.50
C ALA A 92 22.51 -7.11 -24.48
N ASP A 93 22.37 -7.49 -25.74
CA ASP A 93 23.37 -7.27 -26.79
C ASP A 93 23.06 -6.03 -27.66
N ASP A 94 21.97 -5.33 -27.39
CA ASP A 94 21.54 -4.15 -28.12
C ASP A 94 21.99 -2.86 -27.41
N ASP A 95 22.27 -1.83 -28.18
CA ASP A 95 22.57 -0.48 -27.67
C ASP A 95 21.26 0.25 -27.30
N VAL A 96 20.55 -0.29 -26.32
CA VAL A 96 19.25 0.21 -25.85
C VAL A 96 19.26 0.39 -24.34
N GLU A 97 18.92 1.59 -23.88
CA GLU A 97 18.71 1.85 -22.46
C GLU A 97 17.26 1.53 -22.06
N ILE A 98 17.09 0.59 -21.12
CA ILE A 98 15.77 0.22 -20.58
C ILE A 98 15.64 0.82 -19.18
N ILE A 99 14.66 1.73 -19.01
CA ILE A 99 14.43 2.43 -17.76
C ILE A 99 13.07 2.00 -17.20
N ASN A 100 13.08 1.46 -15.99
CA ASN A 100 11.86 1.10 -15.27
C ASN A 100 11.43 2.24 -14.35
N ILE A 101 10.22 2.78 -14.55
CA ILE A 101 9.68 3.91 -13.80
C ILE A 101 8.23 3.65 -13.34
N GLY A 102 7.75 4.47 -12.42
CA GLY A 102 6.37 4.44 -11.93
C GLY A 102 6.04 3.16 -11.16
N ASP A 103 4.79 2.75 -11.24
CA ASP A 103 4.26 1.61 -10.49
C ASP A 103 4.82 0.25 -10.93
N SER A 104 5.41 0.16 -12.13
CA SER A 104 6.13 -1.04 -12.58
C SER A 104 7.42 -1.28 -11.79
N GLN A 105 8.05 -0.21 -11.31
CA GLN A 105 9.21 -0.29 -10.41
C GLN A 105 8.78 -0.48 -8.95
N ARG A 106 7.89 0.38 -8.49
CA ARG A 106 7.35 0.36 -7.12
C ARG A 106 6.01 1.08 -7.08
N ALA A 107 4.97 0.39 -6.63
CA ALA A 107 3.66 1.00 -6.44
C ALA A 107 3.72 2.15 -5.42
N ARG A 108 3.36 3.37 -5.88
CA ARG A 108 3.38 4.62 -5.10
C ARG A 108 2.24 5.52 -5.55
N ARG A 109 2.35 6.82 -5.26
CA ARG A 109 1.36 7.81 -5.71
C ARG A 109 1.58 8.19 -7.17
N ILE A 110 0.53 8.64 -7.83
CA ILE A 110 0.58 9.10 -9.25
C ILE A 110 1.67 10.16 -9.46
N ILE A 111 1.83 11.07 -8.49
CA ILE A 111 2.83 12.14 -8.59
C ILE A 111 4.27 11.60 -8.69
N ASP A 112 4.57 10.51 -7.99
CA ASP A 112 5.90 9.90 -8.01
C ASP A 112 6.25 9.41 -9.42
N GLY A 113 5.31 8.70 -10.09
CA GLY A 113 5.49 8.25 -11.47
C GLY A 113 5.56 9.40 -12.48
N THR A 114 4.76 10.46 -12.27
CA THR A 114 4.80 11.66 -13.12
C THR A 114 6.14 12.38 -13.01
N MET A 115 6.69 12.50 -11.80
CA MET A 115 8.01 13.12 -11.59
C MET A 115 9.14 12.28 -12.21
N GLU A 116 9.08 10.96 -12.07
CA GLU A 116 10.05 10.05 -12.72
C GLU A 116 10.00 10.18 -14.23
N GLY A 117 8.80 10.18 -14.84
CA GLY A 117 8.65 10.39 -16.28
C GLY A 117 9.16 11.76 -16.75
N ARG A 118 8.92 12.83 -15.97
CA ARG A 118 9.44 14.15 -16.26
C ARG A 118 10.97 14.20 -16.23
N ASN A 119 11.59 13.46 -15.32
CA ASN A 119 13.04 13.47 -15.12
C ASN A 119 13.78 12.51 -16.05
N ILE A 120 13.08 11.75 -16.89
CA ILE A 120 13.73 10.74 -17.75
C ILE A 120 14.75 11.35 -18.71
N LEU A 121 14.44 12.50 -19.31
CA LEU A 121 15.34 13.21 -20.20
C LEU A 121 16.64 13.62 -19.49
N TYR A 122 16.53 14.11 -18.25
CA TYR A 122 17.70 14.46 -17.44
C TYR A 122 18.58 13.23 -17.18
N HIS A 123 17.99 12.08 -16.86
CA HIS A 123 18.74 10.83 -16.66
C HIS A 123 19.44 10.36 -17.94
N LEU A 124 18.78 10.47 -19.09
CA LEU A 124 19.36 10.10 -20.38
C LEU A 124 20.53 11.02 -20.76
N THR A 125 20.38 12.33 -20.55
CA THR A 125 21.48 13.31 -20.78
C THR A 125 22.68 13.01 -19.87
N GLN A 126 22.46 12.73 -18.58
CA GLN A 126 23.53 12.41 -17.63
C GLN A 126 24.30 11.12 -18.01
N ARG A 127 23.67 10.21 -18.73
CA ARG A 127 24.27 8.96 -19.21
C ARG A 127 24.85 9.05 -20.62
N GLY A 128 24.77 10.23 -21.26
CA GLY A 128 25.31 10.47 -22.59
C GLY A 128 24.48 9.93 -23.75
N TYR A 129 23.20 9.60 -23.53
CA TYR A 129 22.29 9.20 -24.60
C TYR A 129 21.66 10.39 -25.35
N LEU A 130 21.71 11.57 -24.77
CA LEU A 130 21.22 12.81 -25.35
C LEU A 130 22.27 13.90 -25.20
N ASP A 131 22.51 14.66 -26.30
CA ASP A 131 23.37 15.84 -26.32
C ASP A 131 22.72 17.06 -25.67
#